data_6f96721fd96e5f42c4380296cc70f6d9
#
_entry.id   6f96721fd96e5f42c4380296cc70f6d9
#
_cell.length_a   1.000
_cell.length_b   1.000
_cell.length_c   1.000
_cell.angle_alpha   90.00
_cell.angle_beta   90.00
_cell.angle_gamma   90.00
#
_symmetry.space_group_name_H-M   'P 1'
#
loop_
_entity.id
_entity.type
_entity.pdbx_description
1 polymer ?
#
loop_
_entity_poly.entity_id
_entity_poly.type
_entity_poly.pdbx_seq_one_letter_code
_entity_poly.pdbx_strand_id
1 'polypeptide(L)'
;PRQTVTEYQDSNVGSHKCSDILKNIANADGGPDMQFRPYLSDSQHIRFRFLAGSDGDVHLNQDKRLSLSCHPQGGTLENIKIDRCAPIMRVYATGSGADSGTMCALAEDLSLASREDPWPLRETTLSTSDAKTWELLSSAANAAMLANRRPLCQLSGEMDANDVDANGLPLHPLGSFWPGETFDVAIDGFPDWPDGVTTMRLMQMSGDQTGKVTLKFDPIAEPFD
;
A
#
# COMPACT_ATOMS: atom_id res chain seq x y z
N PRO A 1 -10.16 5.35 -20.27
CA PRO A 1 -10.49 5.09 -18.89
C PRO A 1 -11.72 4.19 -18.82
N ARG A 2 -11.59 3.00 -18.24
CA ARG A 2 -12.74 2.13 -18.01
C ARG A 2 -13.47 2.66 -16.78
N GLN A 3 -14.61 3.29 -16.98
CA GLN A 3 -15.53 3.58 -15.91
C GLN A 3 -16.16 2.26 -15.45
N THR A 4 -15.73 1.74 -14.31
CA THR A 4 -16.38 0.59 -13.68
C THR A 4 -17.51 1.14 -12.82
N VAL A 5 -18.75 0.87 -13.19
CA VAL A 5 -19.93 1.22 -12.40
C VAL A 5 -20.29 0.04 -11.53
N THR A 6 -20.30 0.21 -10.22
CA THR A 6 -20.80 -0.77 -9.26
C THR A 6 -22.09 -0.26 -8.66
N GLU A 7 -23.18 -1.02 -8.84
CA GLU A 7 -24.48 -0.68 -8.27
C GLU A 7 -24.67 -1.38 -6.94
N TYR A 8 -25.11 -0.63 -5.94
CA TYR A 8 -25.49 -1.14 -4.63
C TYR A 8 -27.00 -1.01 -4.46
N GLN A 9 -27.68 -2.13 -4.17
CA GLN A 9 -29.13 -2.14 -4.04
C GLN A 9 -29.57 -1.73 -2.63
N ASP A 10 -30.54 -0.82 -2.54
CA ASP A 10 -31.10 -0.31 -1.28
C ASP A 10 -31.70 -1.40 -0.38
N SER A 11 -32.15 -2.52 -0.96
CA SER A 11 -32.70 -3.66 -0.22
C SER A 11 -31.69 -4.33 0.73
N ASN A 12 -30.41 -4.04 0.59
CA ASN A 12 -29.31 -4.63 1.38
C ASN A 12 -28.53 -3.60 2.22
N VAL A 13 -29.16 -2.51 2.64
CA VAL A 13 -28.51 -1.43 3.41
C VAL A 13 -27.75 -1.94 4.63
N GLY A 14 -28.24 -3.00 5.29
CA GLY A 14 -27.57 -3.60 6.45
C GLY A 14 -26.31 -4.39 6.12
N SER A 15 -26.10 -4.81 4.88
CA SER A 15 -24.94 -5.61 4.43
C SER A 15 -23.85 -4.80 3.73
N HIS A 16 -24.13 -3.53 3.40
CA HIS A 16 -23.16 -2.67 2.73
C HIS A 16 -22.71 -1.53 3.65
N LYS A 17 -21.57 -1.73 4.33
CA LYS A 17 -20.94 -0.66 5.09
C LYS A 17 -20.27 0.32 4.14
N CYS A 18 -20.44 1.63 4.38
CA CYS A 18 -19.76 2.66 3.58
C CYS A 18 -18.23 2.47 3.51
N SER A 19 -17.62 2.00 4.60
CA SER A 19 -16.20 1.67 4.63
C SER A 19 -15.81 0.61 3.62
N ASP A 20 -16.65 -0.44 3.46
CA ASP A 20 -16.35 -1.54 2.54
C ASP A 20 -16.56 -1.09 1.09
N ILE A 21 -17.55 -0.23 0.83
CA ILE A 21 -17.77 0.37 -0.48
C ILE A 21 -16.55 1.23 -0.88
N LEU A 22 -16.12 2.14 -0.01
CA LEU A 22 -14.95 2.98 -0.27
C LEU A 22 -13.68 2.15 -0.47
N LYS A 23 -13.48 1.12 0.36
CA LYS A 23 -12.36 0.19 0.22
C LYS A 23 -12.39 -0.56 -1.12
N ASN A 24 -13.55 -1.02 -1.55
CA ASN A 24 -13.70 -1.71 -2.83
C ASN A 24 -13.39 -0.78 -4.02
N ILE A 25 -13.81 0.48 -3.94
CA ILE A 25 -13.50 1.49 -4.96
C ILE A 25 -11.99 1.78 -4.99
N ALA A 26 -11.37 1.98 -3.84
CA ALA A 26 -9.93 2.25 -3.76
C ALA A 26 -9.07 1.07 -4.21
N ASN A 27 -9.52 -0.16 -3.96
CA ASN A 27 -8.80 -1.39 -4.32
C ASN A 27 -9.08 -1.87 -5.75
N ALA A 28 -9.97 -1.20 -6.49
CA ALA A 28 -10.19 -1.51 -7.90
C ALA A 28 -8.94 -1.16 -8.72
N ASP A 29 -8.76 -1.83 -9.86
CA ASP A 29 -7.67 -1.52 -10.79
C ASP A 29 -7.78 -0.05 -11.27
N GLY A 30 -6.76 0.75 -10.97
CA GLY A 30 -6.78 2.20 -11.17
C GLY A 30 -7.70 2.95 -10.21
N GLY A 31 -8.07 2.35 -9.08
CA GLY A 31 -8.86 3.00 -8.05
C GLY A 31 -8.13 4.17 -7.41
N PRO A 32 -8.86 5.24 -6.99
CA PRO A 32 -8.24 6.43 -6.44
C PRO A 32 -7.77 6.21 -5.00
N ASP A 33 -6.70 6.88 -4.63
CA ASP A 33 -6.37 7.07 -3.21
C ASP A 33 -7.48 7.83 -2.52
N MET A 34 -7.80 7.44 -1.28
CA MET A 34 -8.83 8.09 -0.47
C MET A 34 -8.31 8.37 0.94
N GLN A 35 -8.54 9.58 1.43
CA GLN A 35 -8.10 9.99 2.76
C GLN A 35 -9.15 10.82 3.48
N PHE A 36 -9.25 10.62 4.80
CA PHE A 36 -9.98 11.48 5.72
C PHE A 36 -8.96 12.23 6.57
N ARG A 37 -8.75 13.52 6.26
CA ARG A 37 -7.80 14.36 7.01
C ARG A 37 -8.50 15.13 8.10
N PRO A 38 -8.04 14.98 9.36
CA PRO A 38 -8.55 15.82 10.44
C PRO A 38 -8.05 17.27 10.28
N TYR A 39 -8.88 18.21 10.65
CA TYR A 39 -8.52 19.62 10.79
C TYR A 39 -9.32 20.27 11.90
N LEU A 40 -8.74 21.28 12.53
CA LEU A 40 -9.45 22.11 13.50
C LEU A 40 -10.35 23.09 12.73
N SER A 41 -11.68 22.98 12.91
CA SER A 41 -12.61 23.95 12.35
C SER A 41 -12.67 25.24 13.18
N ASP A 42 -12.37 25.11 14.46
CA ASP A 42 -12.19 26.16 15.45
C ASP A 42 -11.32 25.61 16.61
N SER A 43 -11.14 26.37 17.68
CA SER A 43 -10.27 25.99 18.81
C SER A 43 -10.73 24.75 19.61
N GLN A 44 -11.94 24.25 19.36
CA GLN A 44 -12.56 23.17 20.16
C GLN A 44 -13.07 22.00 19.33
N HIS A 45 -13.19 22.14 18.00
CA HIS A 45 -13.81 21.14 17.17
C HIS A 45 -12.86 20.61 16.09
N ILE A 46 -12.70 19.29 16.05
CA ILE A 46 -12.03 18.56 14.97
C ILE A 46 -13.08 18.14 13.95
N ARG A 47 -12.82 18.42 12.69
CA ARG A 47 -13.59 17.93 11.55
C ARG A 47 -12.70 17.14 10.61
N PHE A 48 -13.31 16.39 9.71
CA PHE A 48 -12.60 15.62 8.70
C PHE A 48 -12.94 16.13 7.30
N ARG A 49 -11.90 16.29 6.49
CA ARG A 49 -12.05 16.54 5.07
C ARG A 49 -11.81 15.22 4.33
N PHE A 50 -12.77 14.84 3.50
CA PHE A 50 -12.58 13.73 2.59
C PHE A 50 -11.84 14.22 1.34
N LEU A 51 -10.78 13.52 0.96
CA LEU A 51 -9.99 13.74 -0.25
C LEU A 51 -9.98 12.44 -1.04
N ALA A 52 -10.08 12.54 -2.36
CA ALA A 52 -9.95 11.42 -3.26
C ALA A 52 -9.16 11.85 -4.49
N GLY A 53 -8.42 10.92 -5.08
CA GLY A 53 -7.80 11.09 -6.38
C GLY A 53 -8.84 11.30 -7.48
N SER A 54 -8.39 11.75 -8.63
CA SER A 54 -9.22 12.03 -9.81
C SER A 54 -8.83 11.14 -10.99
N ASP A 55 -9.63 11.17 -12.06
CA ASP A 55 -9.32 10.47 -13.32
C ASP A 55 -7.97 10.89 -13.93
N GLY A 56 -7.51 12.11 -13.66
CA GLY A 56 -6.24 12.61 -14.17
C GLY A 56 -5.05 12.24 -13.30
N ASP A 57 -5.26 12.08 -11.99
CA ASP A 57 -4.28 11.64 -11.02
C ASP A 57 -4.99 10.88 -9.89
N VAL A 58 -4.88 9.57 -9.93
CA VAL A 58 -5.50 8.68 -8.93
C VAL A 58 -4.79 8.73 -7.58
N HIS A 59 -3.58 9.25 -7.54
CA HIS A 59 -2.76 9.31 -6.33
C HIS A 59 -2.88 10.66 -5.63
N LEU A 60 -2.89 10.63 -4.32
CA LEU A 60 -2.86 11.82 -3.47
C LEU A 60 -1.42 12.08 -2.98
N ASN A 61 -1.11 13.36 -2.75
CA ASN A 61 0.09 13.79 -2.03
C ASN A 61 1.42 13.37 -2.67
N GLN A 62 1.59 13.61 -3.98
CA GLN A 62 2.85 13.37 -4.68
C GLN A 62 3.73 14.62 -4.82
N ASP A 63 3.27 15.77 -4.33
CA ASP A 63 3.90 17.07 -4.60
C ASP A 63 5.14 17.33 -3.76
N LYS A 64 5.33 16.57 -2.67
CA LYS A 64 6.45 16.75 -1.74
C LYS A 64 7.40 15.58 -1.80
N ARG A 65 8.68 15.91 -1.75
CA ARG A 65 9.78 14.98 -1.59
C ARG A 65 10.53 15.33 -0.32
N LEU A 66 10.41 14.48 0.68
CA LEU A 66 11.00 14.66 2.01
C LEU A 66 12.20 13.70 2.16
N SER A 67 13.11 14.02 3.06
CA SER A 67 14.30 13.20 3.28
C SER A 67 14.32 12.69 4.71
N LEU A 68 14.62 11.40 4.84
CA LEU A 68 14.88 10.74 6.12
C LEU A 68 16.21 10.01 6.04
N SER A 69 16.83 9.80 7.18
CA SER A 69 18.06 9.01 7.30
C SER A 69 17.88 7.93 8.35
N CYS A 70 18.41 6.75 8.07
CA CYS A 70 18.47 5.66 9.05
C CYS A 70 19.84 5.00 9.02
N HIS A 71 20.39 4.83 10.21
CA HIS A 71 21.68 4.19 10.46
C HIS A 71 21.60 3.45 11.80
N PRO A 72 22.27 2.31 12.02
CA PRO A 72 22.25 1.57 13.30
C PRO A 72 22.66 2.39 14.51
N GLN A 73 23.40 3.48 14.31
CA GLN A 73 23.85 4.38 15.39
C GLN A 73 22.97 5.62 15.58
N GLY A 74 21.86 5.72 14.84
CA GLY A 74 20.92 6.83 14.90
C GLY A 74 20.55 7.38 13.54
N GLY A 75 19.57 8.28 13.50
CA GLY A 75 19.05 8.90 12.29
C GLY A 75 17.73 9.57 12.58
N THR A 76 17.10 10.17 11.57
CA THR A 76 15.76 10.73 11.71
C THR A 76 14.66 9.65 11.66
N LEU A 77 15.01 8.45 11.22
CA LEU A 77 14.15 7.27 11.26
C LEU A 77 14.85 6.18 12.07
N GLU A 78 14.26 5.79 13.19
CA GLU A 78 14.78 4.83 14.15
C GLU A 78 13.93 3.56 14.19
N ASN A 79 14.36 2.54 14.94
CA ASN A 79 13.62 1.28 15.16
C ASN A 79 13.16 0.63 13.86
N ILE A 80 14.09 0.54 12.91
CA ILE A 80 13.82 0.04 11.54
C ILE A 80 13.39 -1.42 11.58
N LYS A 81 12.32 -1.71 10.85
CA LYS A 81 11.85 -3.06 10.56
C LYS A 81 11.62 -3.20 9.06
N ILE A 82 12.18 -4.27 8.51
CA ILE A 82 12.05 -4.62 7.09
C ILE A 82 11.17 -5.87 7.00
N ASP A 83 9.99 -5.71 6.42
CA ASP A 83 9.06 -6.80 6.14
C ASP A 83 9.18 -7.20 4.67
N ARG A 84 9.54 -8.46 4.41
CA ARG A 84 9.66 -9.00 3.05
C ARG A 84 8.62 -10.05 2.80
N CYS A 85 7.87 -9.90 1.71
CA CYS A 85 6.95 -10.90 1.21
C CYS A 85 7.50 -11.45 -0.11
N ALA A 86 7.67 -12.76 -0.17
CA ALA A 86 8.09 -13.41 -1.40
C ALA A 86 6.97 -13.33 -2.46
N PRO A 87 7.32 -13.18 -3.74
CA PRO A 87 6.35 -13.05 -4.83
C PRO A 87 5.49 -14.30 -4.98
N ILE A 88 4.26 -14.11 -5.39
CA ILE A 88 3.34 -15.18 -5.78
C ILE A 88 3.31 -15.22 -7.30
N MET A 89 3.67 -16.36 -7.87
CA MET A 89 3.80 -16.56 -9.31
C MET A 89 2.60 -17.26 -9.92
N ARG A 90 1.74 -17.88 -9.10
CA ARG A 90 0.55 -18.59 -9.57
C ARG A 90 -0.61 -18.44 -8.60
N VAL A 91 -1.78 -18.11 -9.14
CA VAL A 91 -3.02 -17.95 -8.39
C VAL A 91 -4.07 -18.89 -8.96
N TYR A 92 -4.56 -19.81 -8.13
CA TYR A 92 -5.73 -20.63 -8.42
C TYR A 92 -6.96 -19.95 -7.83
N ALA A 93 -7.84 -19.46 -8.68
CA ALA A 93 -9.10 -18.89 -8.24
C ALA A 93 -10.24 -19.91 -8.36
N THR A 94 -11.08 -19.96 -7.34
CA THR A 94 -12.28 -20.79 -7.31
C THR A 94 -13.52 -19.88 -7.21
N GLY A 95 -14.48 -20.10 -8.07
CA GLY A 95 -15.73 -19.35 -8.16
C GLY A 95 -16.92 -20.09 -7.56
N SER A 96 -18.10 -19.76 -8.05
CA SER A 96 -19.34 -20.44 -7.66
C SER A 96 -19.36 -21.88 -8.19
N GLY A 97 -20.07 -22.76 -7.48
CA GLY A 97 -20.22 -24.17 -7.80
C GLY A 97 -19.97 -25.05 -6.59
N ALA A 98 -20.22 -26.36 -6.75
CA ALA A 98 -19.95 -27.36 -5.73
C ALA A 98 -19.22 -28.54 -6.36
N ASP A 99 -18.29 -29.13 -5.64
CA ASP A 99 -17.49 -30.30 -6.05
C ASP A 99 -16.87 -30.13 -7.45
N SER A 100 -17.11 -31.07 -8.35
CA SER A 100 -16.61 -31.05 -9.74
C SER A 100 -17.23 -29.96 -10.60
N GLY A 101 -18.30 -29.30 -10.15
CA GLY A 101 -18.94 -28.17 -10.83
C GLY A 101 -18.41 -26.81 -10.41
N THR A 102 -17.42 -26.75 -9.51
CA THR A 102 -16.80 -25.49 -9.10
C THR A 102 -16.00 -24.90 -10.25
N MET A 103 -16.29 -23.65 -10.59
CA MET A 103 -15.50 -22.92 -11.59
C MET A 103 -14.10 -22.66 -11.05
N CYS A 104 -13.08 -22.90 -11.90
CA CYS A 104 -11.69 -22.64 -11.58
C CYS A 104 -11.03 -21.79 -12.67
N ALA A 105 -10.20 -20.87 -12.27
CA ALA A 105 -9.34 -20.09 -13.17
C ALA A 105 -7.89 -20.09 -12.64
N LEU A 106 -6.94 -20.07 -13.55
CA LEU A 106 -5.52 -19.99 -13.26
C LEU A 106 -4.97 -18.69 -13.84
N ALA A 107 -4.23 -17.95 -13.04
CA ALA A 107 -3.37 -16.85 -13.49
C ALA A 107 -1.93 -17.14 -13.06
N GLU A 108 -0.98 -16.95 -13.97
CA GLU A 108 0.43 -17.19 -13.67
C GLU A 108 1.37 -16.18 -14.35
N ASP A 109 2.46 -15.85 -13.64
CA ASP A 109 3.62 -15.15 -14.16
C ASP A 109 4.87 -15.87 -13.67
N LEU A 110 5.48 -16.64 -14.56
CA LEU A 110 6.65 -17.48 -14.26
C LEU A 110 7.98 -16.77 -14.57
N SER A 111 7.96 -15.47 -14.82
CA SER A 111 9.15 -14.69 -15.20
C SER A 111 10.29 -14.83 -14.17
N LEU A 112 9.97 -14.82 -12.86
CA LEU A 112 10.95 -14.99 -11.79
C LEU A 112 11.44 -16.44 -11.65
N ALA A 113 10.61 -17.42 -11.95
CA ALA A 113 10.99 -18.83 -11.91
C ALA A 113 11.86 -19.24 -13.12
N SER A 114 11.85 -18.45 -14.20
CA SER A 114 12.59 -18.72 -15.44
C SER A 114 13.92 -17.97 -15.56
N ARG A 115 14.34 -17.27 -14.50
CA ARG A 115 15.62 -16.55 -14.45
C ARG A 115 16.80 -17.54 -14.34
N GLU A 116 18.02 -17.08 -14.62
CA GLU A 116 19.26 -17.84 -14.41
C GLU A 116 19.42 -18.24 -12.93
N ASP A 117 19.04 -17.35 -12.01
CA ASP A 117 18.88 -17.63 -10.58
C ASP A 117 17.38 -17.64 -10.24
N PRO A 118 16.72 -18.81 -10.31
CA PRO A 118 15.28 -18.88 -10.24
C PRO A 118 14.75 -18.74 -8.81
N TRP A 119 13.72 -17.92 -8.66
CA TRP A 119 12.96 -17.89 -7.42
C TRP A 119 12.12 -19.17 -7.26
N PRO A 120 11.97 -19.69 -6.04
CA PRO A 120 11.08 -20.81 -5.78
C PRO A 120 9.65 -20.48 -6.20
N LEU A 121 9.02 -21.38 -6.96
CA LEU A 121 7.63 -21.24 -7.37
C LEU A 121 6.73 -21.17 -6.13
N ARG A 122 5.97 -20.07 -6.01
CA ARG A 122 4.97 -19.89 -4.96
C ARG A 122 3.59 -19.74 -5.57
N GLU A 123 2.66 -20.45 -4.97
CA GLU A 123 1.27 -20.53 -5.40
C GLU A 123 0.34 -20.10 -4.27
N THR A 124 -0.80 -19.57 -4.63
CA THR A 124 -1.88 -19.25 -3.68
C THR A 124 -3.24 -19.60 -4.26
N THR A 125 -4.23 -19.67 -3.41
CA THR A 125 -5.63 -19.86 -3.80
C THR A 125 -6.43 -18.60 -3.47
N LEU A 126 -7.36 -18.25 -4.35
CA LEU A 126 -8.32 -17.17 -4.17
C LEU A 126 -9.73 -17.73 -4.27
N SER A 127 -10.52 -17.64 -3.20
CA SER A 127 -11.92 -18.03 -3.24
C SER A 127 -12.79 -16.81 -3.49
N THR A 128 -13.56 -16.85 -4.58
CA THR A 128 -14.46 -15.77 -5.01
C THR A 128 -15.84 -16.36 -5.27
N SER A 129 -16.55 -16.72 -4.18
CA SER A 129 -17.88 -17.36 -4.24
C SER A 129 -18.91 -16.56 -5.05
N ASP A 130 -18.73 -15.24 -5.16
CA ASP A 130 -19.62 -14.34 -5.87
C ASP A 130 -19.34 -14.27 -7.38
N ALA A 131 -18.22 -14.84 -7.85
CA ALA A 131 -17.92 -14.91 -9.28
C ALA A 131 -18.81 -15.96 -9.94
N LYS A 132 -19.81 -15.48 -10.68
CA LYS A 132 -20.80 -16.32 -11.39
C LYS A 132 -20.41 -16.61 -12.84
N THR A 133 -19.38 -15.98 -13.35
CA THR A 133 -18.88 -16.19 -14.72
C THR A 133 -17.36 -16.42 -14.69
N TRP A 134 -16.88 -17.15 -15.69
CA TRP A 134 -15.45 -17.43 -15.83
C TRP A 134 -14.63 -16.15 -16.06
N GLU A 135 -15.18 -15.17 -16.78
CA GLU A 135 -14.51 -13.89 -17.05
C GLU A 135 -14.26 -13.11 -15.77
N LEU A 136 -15.25 -13.05 -14.87
CA LEU A 136 -15.09 -12.40 -13.56
C LEU A 136 -14.04 -13.12 -12.72
N LEU A 137 -14.07 -14.45 -12.71
CA LEU A 137 -13.13 -15.26 -11.95
C LEU A 137 -11.70 -15.11 -12.48
N SER A 138 -11.54 -15.15 -13.79
CA SER A 138 -10.24 -14.95 -14.45
C SER A 138 -9.70 -13.56 -14.23
N SER A 139 -10.55 -12.53 -14.28
CA SER A 139 -10.15 -11.15 -13.97
C SER A 139 -9.68 -11.00 -12.52
N ALA A 140 -10.37 -11.62 -11.56
CA ALA A 140 -9.98 -11.61 -10.16
C ALA A 140 -8.64 -12.35 -9.93
N ALA A 141 -8.45 -13.51 -10.58
CA ALA A 141 -7.19 -14.26 -10.52
C ALA A 141 -6.01 -13.44 -11.06
N ASN A 142 -6.20 -12.79 -12.22
CA ASN A 142 -5.18 -11.94 -12.83
C ASN A 142 -4.86 -10.71 -11.96
N ALA A 143 -5.86 -10.05 -11.39
CA ALA A 143 -5.65 -8.93 -10.49
C ALA A 143 -4.86 -9.35 -9.24
N ALA A 144 -5.21 -10.48 -8.62
CA ALA A 144 -4.48 -11.02 -7.47
C ALA A 144 -3.04 -11.40 -7.83
N MET A 145 -2.80 -12.00 -8.99
CA MET A 145 -1.47 -12.34 -9.48
C MET A 145 -0.65 -11.07 -9.72
N LEU A 146 -1.18 -10.07 -10.43
CA LEU A 146 -0.50 -8.81 -10.72
C LEU A 146 -0.13 -8.04 -9.45
N ALA A 147 -1.00 -8.08 -8.43
CA ALA A 147 -0.73 -7.42 -7.15
C ALA A 147 0.39 -8.08 -6.33
N ASN A 148 0.64 -9.38 -6.54
CA ASN A 148 1.57 -10.15 -5.71
C ASN A 148 2.77 -10.74 -6.48
N ARG A 149 2.89 -10.46 -7.78
CA ARG A 149 3.94 -11.05 -8.64
C ARG A 149 5.35 -10.56 -8.37
N ARG A 150 5.50 -9.46 -7.64
CA ARG A 150 6.80 -8.89 -7.27
C ARG A 150 7.10 -9.12 -5.80
N PRO A 151 8.37 -9.28 -5.43
CA PRO A 151 8.74 -9.25 -4.03
C PRO A 151 8.27 -7.93 -3.42
N LEU A 152 7.52 -7.99 -2.34
CA LEU A 152 7.17 -6.80 -1.58
C LEU A 152 8.21 -6.63 -0.47
N CYS A 153 8.86 -5.48 -0.45
CA CYS A 153 9.77 -5.09 0.61
C CYS A 153 9.26 -3.80 1.24
N GLN A 154 8.80 -3.87 2.48
CA GLN A 154 8.28 -2.73 3.20
C GLN A 154 9.23 -2.33 4.31
N LEU A 155 9.57 -1.05 4.38
CA LEU A 155 10.32 -0.46 5.46
C LEU A 155 9.37 0.20 6.44
N SER A 156 9.51 -0.08 7.72
CA SER A 156 8.86 0.70 8.78
C SER A 156 9.88 1.18 9.80
N GLY A 157 9.58 2.30 10.42
CA GLY A 157 10.43 2.88 11.45
C GLY A 157 9.68 3.97 12.22
N GLU A 158 10.32 4.49 13.22
CA GLU A 158 9.80 5.56 14.09
C GLU A 158 10.54 6.85 13.83
N MET A 159 9.81 7.94 13.75
CA MET A 159 10.32 9.30 13.62
C MET A 159 9.82 10.14 14.79
N ASP A 160 10.62 11.07 15.29
CA ASP A 160 10.16 12.06 16.25
C ASP A 160 9.71 13.35 15.50
N ALA A 161 8.44 13.64 15.60
CA ALA A 161 7.86 14.84 14.99
C ALA A 161 8.29 16.16 15.66
N ASN A 162 8.97 16.06 16.82
CA ASN A 162 9.54 17.19 17.54
C ASN A 162 11.02 17.44 17.20
N ASP A 163 11.60 16.60 16.35
CA ASP A 163 12.99 16.79 15.91
C ASP A 163 13.16 18.12 15.21
N VAL A 164 14.27 18.78 15.52
CA VAL A 164 14.62 20.09 14.97
C VAL A 164 15.97 20.04 14.26
N ASP A 165 16.14 20.90 13.29
CA ASP A 165 17.43 21.11 12.62
C ASP A 165 18.41 21.89 13.53
N ALA A 166 19.65 22.13 13.04
CA ALA A 166 20.67 22.89 13.74
C ALA A 166 20.27 24.34 14.09
N ASN A 167 19.23 24.86 13.47
CA ASN A 167 18.69 26.21 13.69
C ASN A 167 17.48 26.20 14.65
N GLY A 168 17.07 25.01 15.13
CA GLY A 168 15.89 24.84 15.99
C GLY A 168 14.57 24.83 15.23
N LEU A 169 14.57 24.66 13.92
CA LEU A 169 13.36 24.57 13.10
C LEU A 169 12.90 23.10 13.04
N PRO A 170 11.59 22.83 13.17
CA PRO A 170 11.06 21.48 13.05
C PRO A 170 11.40 20.84 11.71
N LEU A 171 11.97 19.64 11.72
CA LEU A 171 12.31 18.90 10.50
C LEU A 171 11.07 18.38 9.79
N HIS A 172 10.23 17.64 10.51
CA HIS A 172 9.04 16.97 9.97
C HIS A 172 7.86 17.09 10.92
N PRO A 173 7.31 18.31 11.14
CA PRO A 173 6.21 18.49 12.08
C PRO A 173 4.94 17.77 11.59
N LEU A 174 4.17 17.25 12.53
CA LEU A 174 2.89 16.60 12.21
C LEU A 174 1.97 17.54 11.43
N GLY A 175 1.36 16.99 10.38
CA GLY A 175 0.50 17.73 9.45
C GLY A 175 1.24 18.40 8.29
N SER A 176 2.58 18.38 8.25
CA SER A 176 3.37 18.85 7.11
C SER A 176 3.46 17.81 6.00
N PHE A 177 3.20 16.54 6.29
CA PHE A 177 3.21 15.42 5.36
C PHE A 177 2.07 14.43 5.65
N TRP A 178 1.74 13.60 4.66
CA TRP A 178 0.64 12.65 4.72
C TRP A 178 0.97 11.37 3.94
N PRO A 179 0.29 10.23 4.21
CA PRO A 179 0.41 9.06 3.35
C PRO A 179 0.19 9.41 1.87
N GLY A 180 0.97 8.80 1.00
CA GLY A 180 1.02 9.10 -0.43
C GLY A 180 2.23 9.94 -0.85
N GLU A 181 2.83 10.72 0.06
CA GLU A 181 4.01 11.53 -0.24
C GLU A 181 5.27 10.67 -0.42
N THR A 182 6.19 11.21 -1.19
CA THR A 182 7.45 10.56 -1.52
C THR A 182 8.53 10.99 -0.54
N PHE A 183 9.31 10.01 -0.08
CA PHE A 183 10.46 10.20 0.79
C PHE A 183 11.72 9.62 0.15
N ASP A 184 12.81 10.36 0.24
CA ASP A 184 14.15 9.85 0.02
C ASP A 184 14.71 9.37 1.35
N VAL A 185 14.82 8.07 1.52
CA VAL A 185 15.33 7.46 2.72
C VAL A 185 16.77 7.05 2.48
N ALA A 186 17.70 7.74 3.14
CA ALA A 186 19.10 7.38 3.15
C ALA A 186 19.29 6.24 4.15
N ILE A 187 19.63 5.06 3.67
CA ILE A 187 19.80 3.83 4.46
C ILE A 187 21.27 3.46 4.40
N ASP A 188 21.88 3.23 5.53
CA ASP A 188 23.30 2.87 5.62
C ASP A 188 23.55 1.93 6.80
N GLY A 189 24.36 0.89 6.56
CA GLY A 189 24.81 -0.04 7.58
C GLY A 189 23.79 -1.11 8.00
N PHE A 190 22.74 -1.37 7.24
CA PHE A 190 21.79 -2.44 7.50
C PHE A 190 22.07 -3.64 6.58
N PRO A 191 22.29 -4.86 7.13
CA PRO A 191 22.67 -6.03 6.33
C PRO A 191 21.59 -6.47 5.34
N ASP A 192 20.33 -6.14 5.63
CA ASP A 192 19.17 -6.55 4.82
C ASP A 192 18.69 -5.49 3.85
N TRP A 193 19.44 -4.41 3.68
CA TRP A 193 19.10 -3.33 2.74
C TRP A 193 20.36 -2.76 2.11
N PRO A 194 20.39 -2.52 0.79
CA PRO A 194 21.54 -1.88 0.15
C PRO A 194 21.78 -0.48 0.69
N ASP A 195 23.05 -0.14 0.94
CA ASP A 195 23.43 1.21 1.34
C ASP A 195 23.11 2.22 0.23
N GLY A 196 22.61 3.38 0.60
CA GLY A 196 22.31 4.47 -0.32
C GLY A 196 20.95 5.11 -0.08
N VAL A 197 20.50 5.88 -1.07
CA VAL A 197 19.20 6.56 -1.01
C VAL A 197 18.16 5.79 -1.79
N THR A 198 17.13 5.35 -1.10
CA THR A 198 15.97 4.69 -1.72
C THR A 198 14.78 5.65 -1.70
N THR A 199 14.19 5.88 -2.88
CA THR A 199 12.95 6.66 -2.98
C THR A 199 11.77 5.77 -2.64
N MET A 200 11.01 6.18 -1.63
CA MET A 200 9.90 5.41 -1.07
C MET A 200 8.63 6.24 -1.00
N ARG A 201 7.49 5.58 -1.06
CA ARG A 201 6.19 6.19 -0.84
C ARG A 201 5.74 5.89 0.59
N LEU A 202 5.29 6.90 1.31
CA LEU A 202 4.69 6.73 2.61
C LEU A 202 3.30 6.10 2.46
N MET A 203 3.12 4.90 2.97
CA MET A 203 1.86 4.16 2.88
C MET A 203 0.99 4.34 4.12
N GLN A 204 1.61 4.42 5.29
CA GLN A 204 0.90 4.51 6.56
C GLN A 204 1.69 5.34 7.55
N MET A 205 0.96 6.11 8.34
CA MET A 205 1.48 6.76 9.54
C MET A 205 0.56 6.48 10.72
N SER A 206 1.15 6.26 11.88
CA SER A 206 0.43 6.07 13.13
C SER A 206 1.26 6.61 14.29
N GLY A 207 0.60 7.02 15.35
CA GLY A 207 1.25 7.56 16.53
C GLY A 207 0.27 7.64 17.68
N ASP A 208 0.76 8.06 18.81
CA ASP A 208 -0.02 8.32 20.00
C ASP A 208 0.09 9.80 20.40
N GLN A 209 -0.10 10.09 21.67
CA GLN A 209 0.04 11.46 22.21
C GLN A 209 1.48 11.92 22.42
N THR A 210 2.47 11.06 22.15
CA THR A 210 3.89 11.42 22.16
C THR A 210 4.30 12.05 20.83
N GLY A 211 5.52 12.56 20.72
CA GLY A 211 6.08 13.01 19.43
C GLY A 211 6.45 11.87 18.47
N LYS A 212 6.43 10.62 18.94
CA LYS A 212 6.84 9.45 18.15
C LYS A 212 5.77 9.05 17.14
N VAL A 213 6.17 8.95 15.88
CA VAL A 213 5.30 8.58 14.75
C VAL A 213 5.91 7.37 14.05
N THR A 214 5.16 6.29 13.98
CA THR A 214 5.53 5.12 13.20
C THR A 214 5.13 5.36 11.74
N LEU A 215 6.09 5.22 10.85
CA LEU A 215 5.92 5.37 9.40
C LEU A 215 6.14 4.01 8.73
N LYS A 216 5.37 3.75 7.67
CA LYS A 216 5.52 2.56 6.84
C LYS A 216 5.61 2.98 5.38
N PHE A 217 6.64 2.46 4.71
CA PHE A 217 7.00 2.84 3.35
C PHE A 217 7.03 1.63 2.42
N ASP A 218 6.65 1.88 1.18
CA ASP A 218 6.92 0.98 0.06
C ASP A 218 7.93 1.64 -0.88
N PRO A 219 8.97 0.93 -1.34
CA PRO A 219 9.89 1.45 -2.34
C PRO A 219 9.15 1.67 -3.67
N ILE A 220 9.47 2.77 -4.35
CA ILE A 220 8.89 3.06 -5.68
C ILE A 220 9.55 2.19 -6.74
N ALA A 221 10.84 1.89 -6.58
CA ALA A 221 11.57 0.92 -7.39
C ALA A 221 12.11 -0.18 -6.49
N GLU A 222 12.19 -1.39 -7.02
CA GLU A 222 12.72 -2.52 -6.25
C GLU A 222 14.19 -2.26 -5.89
N PRO A 223 14.55 -2.27 -4.60
CA PRO A 223 15.94 -2.00 -4.17
C PRO A 223 16.89 -3.18 -4.40
N PHE A 224 16.36 -4.32 -4.86
CA PHE A 224 17.08 -5.59 -4.99
C PHE A 224 17.04 -6.17 -6.42
N ASP A 225 16.78 -5.37 -7.43
CA ASP A 225 16.83 -5.80 -8.84
C ASP A 225 18.27 -5.93 -9.37
#